data_ca5dd95024d85bb76036442c49481781
#
_entry.id   ca5dd95024d85bb76036442c49481781
#
_cell.length_a   1.000
_cell.length_b   1.000
_cell.length_c   1.000
_cell.angle_alpha   90.00
_cell.angle_beta   90.00
_cell.angle_gamma   90.00
#
_symmetry.space_group_name_H-M   'P 1'
#
loop_
_entity.id
_entity.type
_entity.pdbx_description
1 polymer ?
#
loop_
_entity_poly.entity_id
_entity_poly.type
_entity_poly.pdbx_seq_one_letter_code
_entity_poly.pdbx_strand_id
1 'polypeptide(L)'
;MSRINNKATQLLSAMILAGLACHSMAADSIRIGIAGAKTGPVAQYGDMQFSGARMAIEQINAKGGVDGKQLVAVEYDDACDPKQAVAVANKVVNDGVKFVVGHLCSSSTQPASDIYEDEGIVMITPAATSPELTARGYKMVFRTIGLDNAQGPAAARYIAQLKPTNVAVLHDKQQYGEGIASSVKDILGKEGIKVAMFEGINVGERDYSSILAKLKQANVDFVYFGGYHPEMGLLLRQAKEKGLTARFMGPEGVGNDSISQLSLIHISEPTRPER
;
A
#
# COMPACT_ATOMS: atom_id res chain seq x y z
N MET A 1 -7.12 -78.62 -25.87
CA MET A 1 -6.96 -77.39 -26.66
C MET A 1 -7.59 -76.22 -25.86
N SER A 2 -6.78 -75.31 -25.50
CA SER A 2 -6.95 -74.36 -24.40
C SER A 2 -7.98 -73.26 -24.73
N ARG A 3 -9.00 -73.06 -23.83
CA ARG A 3 -9.76 -71.86 -23.79
C ARG A 3 -8.94 -70.81 -23.05
N ILE A 4 -8.17 -70.02 -23.79
CA ILE A 4 -7.44 -68.88 -23.26
C ILE A 4 -8.44 -67.82 -22.81
N ASN A 5 -8.31 -67.45 -21.56
CA ASN A 5 -9.14 -66.66 -20.71
C ASN A 5 -9.44 -65.25 -21.26
N ASN A 6 -10.59 -65.07 -21.90
CA ASN A 6 -11.09 -63.76 -22.34
C ASN A 6 -11.26 -62.71 -21.17
N LYS A 7 -11.28 -63.19 -19.94
CA LYS A 7 -11.39 -62.30 -18.75
C LYS A 7 -10.11 -61.54 -18.44
N ALA A 8 -8.93 -62.14 -18.72
CA ALA A 8 -7.63 -61.49 -18.49
C ALA A 8 -7.38 -60.37 -19.50
N THR A 9 -7.81 -60.56 -20.74
CA THR A 9 -7.67 -59.56 -21.80
C THR A 9 -8.64 -58.37 -21.60
N GLN A 10 -9.82 -58.62 -21.08
CA GLN A 10 -10.80 -57.57 -20.74
C GLN A 10 -10.37 -56.72 -19.52
N LEU A 11 -9.75 -57.34 -18.50
CA LEU A 11 -9.17 -56.64 -17.35
C LEU A 11 -7.96 -55.79 -17.73
N LEU A 12 -7.09 -56.26 -18.64
CA LEU A 12 -5.96 -55.45 -19.12
C LEU A 12 -6.39 -54.28 -19.97
N SER A 13 -7.43 -54.41 -20.79
CA SER A 13 -8.00 -53.29 -21.57
C SER A 13 -8.71 -52.25 -20.71
N ALA A 14 -9.38 -52.66 -19.63
CA ALA A 14 -10.00 -51.75 -18.69
C ALA A 14 -8.98 -50.95 -17.85
N MET A 15 -7.84 -51.57 -17.48
CA MET A 15 -6.75 -50.85 -16.80
C MET A 15 -6.02 -49.84 -17.69
N ILE A 16 -5.88 -50.11 -18.99
CA ILE A 16 -5.26 -49.18 -19.95
C ILE A 16 -6.18 -48.00 -20.23
N LEU A 17 -7.49 -48.20 -20.30
CA LEU A 17 -8.46 -47.09 -20.44
C LEU A 17 -8.58 -46.23 -19.17
N ALA A 18 -8.46 -46.81 -17.98
CA ALA A 18 -8.43 -46.06 -16.71
C ALA A 18 -7.12 -45.28 -16.53
N GLY A 19 -5.99 -45.75 -17.04
CA GLY A 19 -4.70 -45.05 -17.00
C GLY A 19 -4.62 -43.82 -17.92
N LEU A 20 -5.42 -43.76 -18.97
CA LEU A 20 -5.46 -42.64 -19.91
C LEU A 20 -6.37 -41.50 -19.45
N ALA A 21 -7.23 -41.73 -18.47
CA ALA A 21 -8.12 -40.69 -17.89
C ALA A 21 -7.45 -39.83 -16.82
N CYS A 22 -6.24 -40.18 -16.37
CA CYS A 22 -5.45 -39.41 -15.40
C CYS A 22 -4.34 -38.54 -16.02
N HIS A 23 -4.46 -38.16 -17.27
CA HIS A 23 -3.76 -36.98 -17.73
C HIS A 23 -4.60 -35.81 -17.13
N SER A 24 -4.31 -35.48 -15.86
CA SER A 24 -4.59 -34.19 -15.30
C SER A 24 -4.01 -33.19 -16.29
N MET A 25 -4.84 -32.68 -17.20
CA MET A 25 -4.54 -31.44 -17.89
C MET A 25 -4.22 -30.49 -16.74
N ALA A 26 -2.96 -30.11 -16.59
CA ALA A 26 -2.60 -28.95 -15.80
C ALA A 26 -3.50 -27.85 -16.33
N ALA A 27 -4.61 -27.57 -15.62
CA ALA A 27 -5.58 -26.60 -16.05
C ALA A 27 -4.79 -25.31 -16.22
N ASP A 28 -4.79 -24.82 -17.46
CA ASP A 28 -4.08 -23.60 -17.83
C ASP A 28 -4.53 -22.52 -16.84
N SER A 29 -3.70 -22.16 -15.87
CA SER A 29 -4.08 -21.25 -14.78
C SER A 29 -3.63 -19.84 -15.11
N ILE A 30 -4.41 -18.85 -14.67
CA ILE A 30 -4.06 -17.45 -14.80
C ILE A 30 -3.32 -17.03 -13.53
N ARG A 31 -2.07 -16.66 -13.67
CA ARG A 31 -1.24 -16.18 -12.54
C ARG A 31 -1.52 -14.71 -12.28
N ILE A 32 -1.88 -14.39 -11.04
CA ILE A 32 -2.09 -13.03 -10.55
C ILE A 32 -0.97 -12.70 -9.57
N GLY A 33 -0.13 -11.74 -9.93
CA GLY A 33 0.87 -11.18 -9.02
C GLY A 33 0.18 -10.33 -7.95
N ILE A 34 0.55 -10.52 -6.69
CA ILE A 34 0.18 -9.63 -5.60
C ILE A 34 1.47 -9.04 -5.06
N ALA A 35 1.73 -7.75 -5.34
CA ALA A 35 2.97 -7.09 -5.00
C ALA A 35 2.74 -5.96 -4.01
N GLY A 36 3.51 -5.92 -2.92
CA GLY A 36 3.35 -4.90 -1.88
C GLY A 36 4.22 -5.17 -0.66
N ALA A 37 4.00 -4.40 0.40
CA ALA A 37 4.76 -4.50 1.65
C ALA A 37 4.32 -5.70 2.48
N LYS A 38 4.84 -6.88 2.19
CA LYS A 38 4.61 -8.09 3.00
C LYS A 38 5.43 -8.06 4.29
N THR A 39 6.55 -7.37 4.25
CA THR A 39 7.42 -7.07 5.39
C THR A 39 7.66 -5.56 5.51
N GLY A 40 8.38 -5.15 6.56
CA GLY A 40 8.76 -3.76 6.78
C GLY A 40 7.77 -2.96 7.63
N PRO A 41 8.00 -1.65 7.78
CA PRO A 41 7.27 -0.81 8.74
C PRO A 41 5.78 -0.69 8.48
N VAL A 42 5.34 -0.87 7.24
CA VAL A 42 3.94 -0.73 6.83
C VAL A 42 3.28 -2.07 6.43
N ALA A 43 3.87 -3.19 6.88
CA ALA A 43 3.38 -4.55 6.58
C ALA A 43 1.90 -4.76 6.95
N GLN A 44 1.38 -4.07 7.96
CA GLN A 44 -0.03 -4.15 8.35
C GLN A 44 -0.99 -3.73 7.22
N TYR A 45 -0.62 -2.72 6.44
CA TYR A 45 -1.38 -2.34 5.23
C TYR A 45 -1.19 -3.38 4.11
N GLY A 46 0.01 -3.96 4.01
CA GLY A 46 0.29 -5.08 3.11
C GLY A 46 -0.59 -6.29 3.41
N ASP A 47 -0.72 -6.68 4.67
CA ASP A 47 -1.59 -7.79 5.09
C ASP A 47 -3.04 -7.58 4.64
N MET A 48 -3.56 -6.36 4.72
CA MET A 48 -4.89 -6.02 4.22
C MET A 48 -5.00 -6.22 2.71
N GLN A 49 -4.00 -5.75 1.94
CA GLN A 49 -3.94 -5.93 0.48
C GLN A 49 -3.85 -7.40 0.10
N PHE A 50 -2.92 -8.15 0.67
CA PHE A 50 -2.72 -9.58 0.38
C PHE A 50 -3.96 -10.40 0.74
N SER A 51 -4.57 -10.15 1.89
CA SER A 51 -5.78 -10.85 2.33
C SER A 51 -6.96 -10.56 1.42
N GLY A 52 -7.17 -9.30 1.04
CA GLY A 52 -8.25 -8.92 0.12
C GLY A 52 -8.08 -9.56 -1.27
N ALA A 53 -6.85 -9.55 -1.81
CA ALA A 53 -6.58 -10.15 -3.11
C ALA A 53 -6.74 -11.68 -3.10
N ARG A 54 -6.26 -12.37 -2.05
CA ARG A 54 -6.48 -13.84 -1.89
C ARG A 54 -7.97 -14.17 -1.82
N MET A 55 -8.72 -13.43 -1.00
CA MET A 55 -10.18 -13.65 -0.87
C MET A 55 -10.89 -13.48 -2.22
N ALA A 56 -10.53 -12.46 -3.00
CA ALA A 56 -11.10 -12.25 -4.33
C ALA A 56 -10.77 -13.41 -5.28
N ILE A 57 -9.52 -13.89 -5.28
CA ILE A 57 -9.09 -15.05 -6.07
C ILE A 57 -9.89 -16.31 -5.67
N GLU A 58 -10.01 -16.60 -4.38
CA GLU A 58 -10.78 -17.72 -3.87
C GLU A 58 -12.25 -17.66 -4.28
N GLN A 59 -12.89 -16.49 -4.18
CA GLN A 59 -14.27 -16.29 -4.59
C GLN A 59 -14.48 -16.46 -6.10
N ILE A 60 -13.54 -16.02 -6.93
CA ILE A 60 -13.59 -16.21 -8.37
C ILE A 60 -13.42 -17.70 -8.71
N ASN A 61 -12.46 -18.35 -8.08
CA ASN A 61 -12.18 -19.76 -8.29
C ASN A 61 -13.36 -20.68 -7.84
N ALA A 62 -14.03 -20.33 -6.74
CA ALA A 62 -15.22 -21.04 -6.28
C ALA A 62 -16.38 -20.96 -7.29
N LYS A 63 -16.39 -19.96 -8.17
CA LYS A 63 -17.38 -19.80 -9.25
C LYS A 63 -16.93 -20.41 -10.59
N GLY A 64 -15.81 -21.16 -10.61
CA GLY A 64 -15.27 -21.82 -11.79
C GLY A 64 -14.11 -21.10 -12.47
N GLY A 65 -13.59 -20.04 -11.85
CA GLY A 65 -12.48 -19.26 -12.40
C GLY A 65 -12.88 -18.28 -13.50
N VAL A 66 -11.95 -17.93 -14.34
CA VAL A 66 -12.16 -17.04 -15.52
C VAL A 66 -12.02 -17.90 -16.79
N ASP A 67 -13.05 -17.97 -17.58
CA ASP A 67 -13.12 -18.84 -18.78
C ASP A 67 -12.71 -20.29 -18.48
N GLY A 68 -13.15 -20.81 -17.32
CA GLY A 68 -12.83 -22.16 -16.86
C GLY A 68 -11.40 -22.35 -16.32
N LYS A 69 -10.59 -21.29 -16.28
CA LYS A 69 -9.22 -21.31 -15.74
C LYS A 69 -9.20 -20.81 -14.31
N GLN A 70 -8.48 -21.53 -13.44
CA GLN A 70 -8.29 -21.11 -12.07
C GLN A 70 -7.27 -19.97 -11.97
N LEU A 71 -7.53 -19.02 -11.08
CA LEU A 71 -6.55 -17.98 -10.71
C LEU A 71 -5.58 -18.51 -9.68
N VAL A 72 -4.29 -18.20 -9.84
CA VAL A 72 -3.23 -18.56 -8.89
C VAL A 72 -2.52 -17.32 -8.42
N ALA A 73 -2.54 -17.08 -7.10
CA ALA A 73 -1.82 -15.97 -6.48
C ALA A 73 -0.30 -16.24 -6.50
N VAL A 74 0.48 -15.26 -6.91
CA VAL A 74 1.95 -15.23 -6.79
C VAL A 74 2.31 -13.98 -6.01
N GLU A 75 2.83 -14.15 -4.80
CA GLU A 75 3.08 -13.05 -3.89
C GLU A 75 4.51 -12.54 -3.98
N TYR A 76 4.65 -11.22 -3.96
CA TYR A 76 5.93 -10.52 -4.03
C TYR A 76 6.00 -9.46 -2.93
N ASP A 77 7.13 -9.41 -2.23
CA ASP A 77 7.40 -8.46 -1.16
C ASP A 77 8.34 -7.35 -1.65
N ASP A 78 7.88 -6.12 -1.64
CA ASP A 78 8.68 -4.93 -1.94
C ASP A 78 9.06 -4.13 -0.68
N ALA A 79 8.57 -4.52 0.49
CA ALA A 79 8.77 -3.86 1.78
C ALA A 79 8.50 -2.33 1.77
N CYS A 80 7.72 -1.82 0.81
CA CYS A 80 7.53 -0.38 0.55
C CYS A 80 8.84 0.35 0.15
N ASP A 81 9.85 -0.39 -0.31
CA ASP A 81 11.14 0.14 -0.76
C ASP A 81 11.18 0.23 -2.30
N PRO A 82 11.49 1.41 -2.87
CA PRO A 82 11.46 1.60 -4.32
C PRO A 82 12.50 0.75 -5.07
N LYS A 83 13.65 0.42 -4.45
CA LYS A 83 14.67 -0.43 -5.09
C LYS A 83 14.22 -1.87 -5.10
N GLN A 84 13.61 -2.34 -4.00
CA GLN A 84 13.01 -3.69 -3.96
C GLN A 84 11.84 -3.80 -4.93
N ALA A 85 11.04 -2.75 -5.09
CA ALA A 85 9.93 -2.74 -6.05
C ALA A 85 10.40 -2.93 -7.50
N VAL A 86 11.53 -2.32 -7.88
CA VAL A 86 12.18 -2.58 -9.19
C VAL A 86 12.60 -4.05 -9.33
N ALA A 87 13.22 -4.62 -8.30
CA ALA A 87 13.61 -6.04 -8.32
C ALA A 87 12.38 -6.96 -8.41
N VAL A 88 11.32 -6.63 -7.67
CA VAL A 88 10.03 -7.35 -7.72
C VAL A 88 9.42 -7.25 -9.12
N ALA A 89 9.37 -6.07 -9.73
CA ALA A 89 8.80 -5.91 -11.07
C ALA A 89 9.55 -6.74 -12.11
N ASN A 90 10.88 -6.73 -12.09
CA ASN A 90 11.67 -7.61 -12.94
C ASN A 90 11.41 -9.10 -12.67
N LYS A 91 11.20 -9.48 -11.40
CA LYS A 91 10.84 -10.86 -11.06
C LYS A 91 9.47 -11.24 -11.61
N VAL A 92 8.48 -10.36 -11.54
CA VAL A 92 7.14 -10.53 -12.12
C VAL A 92 7.24 -10.78 -13.62
N VAL A 93 8.06 -9.99 -14.34
CA VAL A 93 8.36 -10.18 -15.77
C VAL A 93 8.95 -11.58 -16.03
N ASN A 94 10.01 -11.94 -15.31
CA ASN A 94 10.70 -13.21 -15.45
C ASN A 94 9.80 -14.41 -15.10
N ASP A 95 8.91 -14.26 -14.16
CA ASP A 95 7.92 -15.28 -13.79
C ASP A 95 6.78 -15.40 -14.82
N GLY A 96 6.72 -14.54 -15.84
CA GLY A 96 5.70 -14.54 -16.88
C GLY A 96 4.31 -14.13 -16.40
N VAL A 97 4.20 -13.41 -15.28
CA VAL A 97 2.94 -12.87 -14.75
C VAL A 97 2.51 -11.67 -15.58
N LYS A 98 1.24 -11.59 -15.96
CA LYS A 98 0.69 -10.52 -16.82
C LYS A 98 -0.31 -9.60 -16.10
N PHE A 99 -0.71 -9.93 -14.90
CA PHE A 99 -1.67 -9.16 -14.10
C PHE A 99 -1.14 -8.98 -12.69
N VAL A 100 -1.06 -7.76 -12.20
CA VAL A 100 -0.54 -7.40 -10.87
C VAL A 100 -1.57 -6.60 -10.09
N VAL A 101 -1.89 -7.06 -8.88
CA VAL A 101 -2.58 -6.29 -7.84
C VAL A 101 -1.49 -5.69 -6.94
N GLY A 102 -1.30 -4.41 -7.01
CA GLY A 102 -0.20 -3.71 -6.31
C GLY A 102 0.38 -2.59 -7.15
N HIS A 103 1.47 -1.96 -6.74
CA HIS A 103 2.07 -2.06 -5.42
C HIS A 103 1.29 -1.25 -4.39
N LEU A 104 1.68 -1.34 -3.11
CA LEU A 104 0.99 -0.66 -2.03
C LEU A 104 1.37 0.83 -1.94
N CYS A 105 2.66 1.11 -1.75
CA CYS A 105 3.19 2.45 -1.53
C CYS A 105 3.43 3.19 -2.85
N SER A 106 3.16 4.50 -2.91
CA SER A 106 3.39 5.29 -4.11
C SER A 106 4.86 5.26 -4.57
N SER A 107 5.81 5.29 -3.61
CA SER A 107 7.25 5.20 -3.88
C SER A 107 7.69 3.88 -4.51
N SER A 108 7.03 2.78 -4.19
CA SER A 108 7.23 1.45 -4.79
C SER A 108 6.51 1.32 -6.12
N THR A 109 5.27 1.82 -6.18
CA THR A 109 4.41 1.71 -7.37
C THR A 109 5.01 2.42 -8.56
N GLN A 110 5.59 3.61 -8.36
CA GLN A 110 6.07 4.42 -9.47
C GLN A 110 7.16 3.71 -10.28
N PRO A 111 8.31 3.31 -9.73
CA PRO A 111 9.35 2.66 -10.52
C PRO A 111 8.93 1.27 -11.05
N ALA A 112 8.09 0.55 -10.33
CA ALA A 112 7.56 -0.73 -10.79
C ALA A 112 6.63 -0.56 -12.00
N SER A 113 5.81 0.50 -12.00
CA SER A 113 4.86 0.78 -13.07
C SER A 113 5.53 1.13 -14.41
N ASP A 114 6.74 1.69 -14.40
CA ASP A 114 7.52 1.94 -15.62
C ASP A 114 7.85 0.61 -16.32
N ILE A 115 8.30 -0.38 -15.54
CA ILE A 115 8.63 -1.73 -16.04
C ILE A 115 7.35 -2.42 -16.54
N TYR A 116 6.25 -2.32 -15.81
CA TYR A 116 4.99 -2.97 -16.21
C TYR A 116 4.39 -2.36 -17.47
N GLU A 117 4.48 -1.04 -17.64
CA GLU A 117 4.05 -0.37 -18.88
C GLU A 117 4.86 -0.87 -20.07
N ASP A 118 6.19 -0.92 -19.96
CA ASP A 118 7.10 -1.35 -21.03
C ASP A 118 6.89 -2.81 -21.42
N GLU A 119 6.56 -3.68 -20.45
CA GLU A 119 6.37 -5.12 -20.63
C GLU A 119 4.90 -5.53 -20.91
N GLY A 120 4.00 -4.57 -21.01
CA GLY A 120 2.57 -4.81 -21.24
C GLY A 120 1.89 -5.61 -20.14
N ILE A 121 2.32 -5.41 -18.88
CA ILE A 121 1.76 -6.04 -17.69
C ILE A 121 0.73 -5.12 -17.07
N VAL A 122 -0.52 -5.57 -16.97
CA VAL A 122 -1.59 -4.80 -16.33
C VAL A 122 -1.37 -4.74 -14.83
N MET A 123 -1.25 -3.54 -14.30
CA MET A 123 -1.11 -3.29 -12.86
C MET A 123 -2.29 -2.48 -12.33
N ILE A 124 -2.87 -2.93 -11.23
CA ILE A 124 -3.94 -2.20 -10.52
C ILE A 124 -3.52 -2.03 -9.07
N THR A 125 -3.19 -0.78 -8.67
CA THR A 125 -2.89 -0.50 -7.28
C THR A 125 -4.17 -0.25 -6.47
N PRO A 126 -4.35 -0.92 -5.32
CA PRO A 126 -5.49 -0.67 -4.44
C PRO A 126 -5.22 0.46 -3.43
N ALA A 127 -3.99 0.97 -3.32
CA ALA A 127 -3.59 1.82 -2.21
C ALA A 127 -2.72 3.04 -2.57
N ALA A 128 -1.93 2.99 -3.64
CA ALA A 128 -1.04 4.09 -4.00
C ALA A 128 -1.83 5.31 -4.49
N THR A 129 -1.79 6.41 -3.75
CA THR A 129 -2.64 7.60 -3.91
C THR A 129 -1.98 8.77 -4.65
N SER A 130 -0.65 8.74 -4.89
CA SER A 130 0.03 9.81 -5.64
C SER A 130 -0.62 10.04 -7.01
N PRO A 131 -1.02 11.30 -7.33
CA PRO A 131 -1.67 11.63 -8.59
C PRO A 131 -0.83 11.29 -9.82
N GLU A 132 0.48 11.42 -9.71
CA GLU A 132 1.43 11.23 -10.81
C GLU A 132 1.38 9.81 -11.40
N LEU A 133 1.05 8.81 -10.59
CA LEU A 133 1.04 7.41 -11.02
C LEU A 133 0.14 7.16 -12.24
N THR A 134 -0.99 7.84 -12.33
CA THR A 134 -1.93 7.70 -13.45
C THR A 134 -2.03 8.93 -14.34
N ALA A 135 -1.26 9.99 -14.06
CA ALA A 135 -1.22 11.20 -14.90
C ALA A 135 -0.24 11.08 -16.07
N ARG A 136 0.64 10.06 -16.08
CA ARG A 136 1.68 9.86 -17.10
C ARG A 136 1.18 9.33 -18.44
N GLY A 137 -0.12 9.01 -18.56
CA GLY A 137 -0.72 8.51 -19.78
C GLY A 137 -0.43 7.03 -20.06
N TYR A 138 0.02 6.26 -19.05
CA TYR A 138 0.25 4.83 -19.14
C TYR A 138 -1.04 4.06 -19.40
N LYS A 139 -0.95 3.00 -20.19
CA LYS A 139 -2.09 2.17 -20.61
C LYS A 139 -2.27 0.93 -19.74
N MET A 140 -1.21 0.52 -19.04
CA MET A 140 -1.20 -0.68 -18.22
C MET A 140 -1.35 -0.38 -16.72
N VAL A 141 -1.39 0.91 -16.32
CA VAL A 141 -1.36 1.34 -14.93
C VAL A 141 -2.70 1.91 -14.49
N PHE A 142 -3.34 1.24 -13.53
CA PHE A 142 -4.67 1.60 -13.02
C PHE A 142 -4.65 1.69 -11.50
N ARG A 143 -5.67 2.34 -10.93
CA ARG A 143 -5.91 2.37 -9.47
C ARG A 143 -7.40 2.26 -9.14
N THR A 144 -7.70 1.79 -7.94
CA THR A 144 -9.06 1.71 -7.38
C THR A 144 -9.27 2.63 -6.17
N ILE A 145 -8.26 3.39 -5.77
CA ILE A 145 -8.28 4.32 -4.64
C ILE A 145 -8.34 5.78 -5.11
N GLY A 146 -8.75 6.70 -4.22
CA GLY A 146 -8.73 8.14 -4.47
C GLY A 146 -7.32 8.72 -4.59
N LEU A 147 -7.25 10.04 -4.85
CA LEU A 147 -6.01 10.76 -5.08
C LEU A 147 -5.68 11.70 -3.92
N ASP A 148 -4.40 11.92 -3.67
CA ASP A 148 -3.90 12.89 -2.67
C ASP A 148 -4.32 14.33 -2.97
N ASN A 149 -4.60 14.66 -4.23
CA ASN A 149 -5.12 15.98 -4.62
C ASN A 149 -6.57 16.24 -4.16
N ALA A 150 -7.28 15.24 -3.63
CA ALA A 150 -8.53 15.42 -2.89
C ALA A 150 -8.28 15.46 -1.38
N GLN A 151 -7.38 14.64 -0.87
CA GLN A 151 -7.08 14.51 0.56
C GLN A 151 -6.31 15.72 1.10
N GLY A 152 -5.28 16.20 0.41
CA GLY A 152 -4.48 17.34 0.82
C GLY A 152 -5.32 18.61 1.03
N PRO A 153 -6.15 19.04 0.06
CA PRO A 153 -7.07 20.16 0.25
C PRO A 153 -8.09 19.97 1.37
N ALA A 154 -8.58 18.76 1.60
CA ALA A 154 -9.50 18.49 2.72
C ALA A 154 -8.81 18.70 4.06
N ALA A 155 -7.59 18.18 4.23
CA ALA A 155 -6.77 18.40 5.41
C ALA A 155 -6.47 19.89 5.65
N ALA A 156 -6.04 20.60 4.60
CA ALA A 156 -5.72 22.02 4.72
C ALA A 156 -6.93 22.86 5.14
N ARG A 157 -8.11 22.61 4.56
CA ARG A 157 -9.34 23.29 4.97
C ARG A 157 -9.71 23.02 6.43
N TYR A 158 -9.54 21.78 6.89
CA TYR A 158 -9.77 21.44 8.29
C TYR A 158 -8.80 22.18 9.21
N ILE A 159 -7.51 22.22 8.88
CA ILE A 159 -6.50 22.98 9.62
C ILE A 159 -6.88 24.45 9.67
N ALA A 160 -7.32 25.03 8.55
CA ALA A 160 -7.74 26.43 8.49
C ALA A 160 -8.91 26.76 9.44
N GLN A 161 -9.87 25.85 9.57
CA GLN A 161 -10.99 25.99 10.52
C GLN A 161 -10.53 26.03 11.98
N LEU A 162 -9.43 25.34 12.31
CA LEU A 162 -8.86 25.31 13.66
C LEU A 162 -8.09 26.59 14.02
N LYS A 163 -7.81 27.45 13.04
CA LYS A 163 -7.12 28.75 13.18
C LYS A 163 -5.82 28.66 13.98
N PRO A 164 -4.88 27.78 13.60
CA PRO A 164 -3.59 27.69 14.27
C PRO A 164 -2.79 28.98 14.05
N THR A 165 -1.90 29.30 15.01
CA THR A 165 -1.05 30.50 14.92
C THR A 165 0.22 30.20 14.12
N ASN A 166 0.87 29.06 14.39
CA ASN A 166 2.11 28.66 13.75
C ASN A 166 2.03 27.20 13.30
N VAL A 167 1.90 27.00 11.99
CA VAL A 167 1.80 25.67 11.39
C VAL A 167 3.17 25.20 10.94
N ALA A 168 3.52 23.95 11.26
CA ALA A 168 4.59 23.23 10.60
C ALA A 168 4.00 22.08 9.74
N VAL A 169 4.61 21.86 8.59
CA VAL A 169 4.31 20.73 7.73
C VAL A 169 5.59 19.90 7.60
N LEU A 170 5.53 18.67 8.05
CA LEU A 170 6.62 17.69 7.97
C LEU A 170 6.26 16.59 6.98
N HIS A 171 7.26 15.91 6.43
CA HIS A 171 7.08 14.74 5.56
C HIS A 171 8.20 13.71 5.72
N ASP A 172 7.95 12.48 5.28
CA ASP A 172 8.87 11.35 5.36
C ASP A 172 9.86 11.25 4.17
N LYS A 173 9.91 12.27 3.31
CA LYS A 173 10.71 12.31 2.07
C LYS A 173 10.36 11.20 1.06
N GLN A 174 9.28 10.48 1.26
CA GLN A 174 8.77 9.52 0.29
C GLN A 174 7.77 10.19 -0.64
N GLN A 175 7.57 9.65 -1.82
CA GLN A 175 6.69 10.24 -2.84
C GLN A 175 5.28 10.54 -2.31
N TYR A 176 4.70 9.62 -1.54
CA TYR A 176 3.38 9.81 -0.92
C TYR A 176 3.42 10.94 0.11
N GLY A 177 4.27 10.81 1.14
CA GLY A 177 4.27 11.75 2.26
C GLY A 177 4.69 13.16 1.87
N GLU A 178 5.70 13.32 1.02
CA GLU A 178 6.12 14.63 0.52
C GLU A 178 5.08 15.24 -0.42
N GLY A 179 4.47 14.43 -1.28
CA GLY A 179 3.44 14.89 -2.22
C GLY A 179 2.21 15.45 -1.49
N ILE A 180 1.68 14.70 -0.52
CA ILE A 180 0.50 15.16 0.24
C ILE A 180 0.83 16.32 1.17
N ALA A 181 2.01 16.33 1.80
CA ALA A 181 2.49 17.44 2.62
C ALA A 181 2.63 18.74 1.79
N SER A 182 3.19 18.65 0.59
CA SER A 182 3.29 19.77 -0.35
C SER A 182 1.92 20.32 -0.73
N SER A 183 0.97 19.41 -1.03
CA SER A 183 -0.42 19.80 -1.33
C SER A 183 -1.06 20.56 -0.16
N VAL A 184 -0.90 20.07 1.08
CA VAL A 184 -1.40 20.74 2.28
C VAL A 184 -0.78 22.13 2.44
N LYS A 185 0.56 22.23 2.35
CA LYS A 185 1.27 23.51 2.45
C LYS A 185 0.78 24.53 1.43
N ASP A 186 0.63 24.11 0.17
CA ASP A 186 0.23 25.00 -0.91
C ASP A 186 -1.21 25.52 -0.74
N ILE A 187 -2.12 24.68 -0.27
CA ILE A 187 -3.50 25.07 0.00
C ILE A 187 -3.57 25.96 1.24
N LEU A 188 -2.84 25.65 2.32
CA LEU A 188 -2.76 26.56 3.49
C LEU A 188 -2.28 27.95 3.09
N GLY A 189 -1.27 28.03 2.21
CA GLY A 189 -0.82 29.33 1.67
C GLY A 189 -1.92 30.09 0.90
N LYS A 190 -2.73 29.39 0.12
CA LYS A 190 -3.89 29.97 -0.59
C LYS A 190 -4.99 30.46 0.38
N GLU A 191 -5.16 29.80 1.50
CA GLU A 191 -6.07 30.18 2.59
C GLU A 191 -5.48 31.29 3.49
N GLY A 192 -4.31 31.83 3.17
CA GLY A 192 -3.65 32.89 3.92
C GLY A 192 -2.96 32.41 5.22
N ILE A 193 -2.82 31.12 5.42
CA ILE A 193 -2.14 30.54 6.57
C ILE A 193 -0.67 30.34 6.23
N LYS A 194 0.20 31.03 6.99
CA LYS A 194 1.64 30.88 6.84
C LYS A 194 2.13 29.57 7.45
N VAL A 195 2.74 28.72 6.63
CA VAL A 195 3.50 27.58 7.11
C VAL A 195 4.89 28.06 7.56
N ALA A 196 5.14 28.00 8.87
CA ALA A 196 6.38 28.46 9.48
C ALA A 196 7.56 27.53 9.20
N MET A 197 7.27 26.26 8.96
CA MET A 197 8.30 25.23 8.70
C MET A 197 7.77 24.18 7.71
N PHE A 198 8.60 23.82 6.73
CA PHE A 198 8.38 22.69 5.83
C PHE A 198 9.67 21.87 5.77
N GLU A 199 9.70 20.72 6.43
CA GLU A 199 10.92 19.90 6.54
C GLU A 199 10.62 18.41 6.43
N GLY A 200 11.59 17.66 5.85
CA GLY A 200 11.55 16.20 5.74
C GLY A 200 12.30 15.53 6.88
N ILE A 201 11.72 14.47 7.42
CA ILE A 201 12.38 13.51 8.32
C ILE A 201 12.79 12.26 7.53
N ASN A 202 13.70 11.44 8.06
CA ASN A 202 14.06 10.20 7.40
C ASN A 202 13.24 9.04 7.97
N VAL A 203 12.76 8.19 7.07
CA VAL A 203 12.08 6.94 7.43
C VAL A 203 13.04 6.05 8.23
N GLY A 204 12.52 5.43 9.30
CA GLY A 204 13.28 4.51 10.14
C GLY A 204 14.22 5.17 11.15
N GLU A 205 14.28 6.50 11.21
CA GLU A 205 14.96 7.19 12.33
C GLU A 205 14.26 6.89 13.66
N ARG A 206 15.06 6.78 14.73
CA ARG A 206 14.56 6.51 16.06
C ARG A 206 14.54 7.73 16.97
N ASP A 207 15.21 8.80 16.58
CA ASP A 207 15.33 10.04 17.36
C ASP A 207 15.00 11.25 16.50
N TYR A 208 13.89 11.89 16.81
CA TYR A 208 13.38 13.11 16.17
C TYR A 208 13.62 14.36 17.05
N SER A 209 14.52 14.29 18.04
CA SER A 209 14.80 15.37 18.99
C SER A 209 15.16 16.69 18.30
N SER A 210 15.92 16.62 17.20
CA SER A 210 16.35 17.81 16.44
C SER A 210 15.16 18.56 15.83
N ILE A 211 14.28 17.85 15.13
CA ILE A 211 13.10 18.50 14.49
C ILE A 211 12.13 18.99 15.56
N LEU A 212 11.92 18.25 16.65
CA LEU A 212 11.06 18.65 17.75
C LEU A 212 11.57 19.91 18.48
N ALA A 213 12.90 20.05 18.65
CA ALA A 213 13.51 21.27 19.18
C ALA A 213 13.24 22.47 18.26
N LYS A 214 13.36 22.33 16.95
CA LYS A 214 13.03 23.39 15.98
C LYS A 214 11.56 23.79 16.06
N LEU A 215 10.63 22.81 16.14
CA LEU A 215 9.20 23.07 16.29
C LEU A 215 8.91 23.88 17.57
N LYS A 216 9.55 23.52 18.68
CA LYS A 216 9.41 24.24 19.94
C LYS A 216 9.97 25.65 19.86
N GLN A 217 11.15 25.84 19.29
CA GLN A 217 11.77 27.15 19.08
C GLN A 217 10.92 28.06 18.21
N ALA A 218 10.25 27.50 17.19
CA ALA A 218 9.34 28.24 16.31
C ALA A 218 7.95 28.46 16.91
N ASN A 219 7.71 28.04 18.15
CA ASN A 219 6.40 28.10 18.83
C ASN A 219 5.27 27.50 17.96
N VAL A 220 5.54 26.36 17.33
CA VAL A 220 4.56 25.64 16.51
C VAL A 220 3.44 25.11 17.39
N ASP A 221 2.21 25.41 17.04
CA ASP A 221 0.98 24.96 17.73
C ASP A 221 0.20 23.92 16.92
N PHE A 222 0.56 23.71 15.65
CA PHE A 222 -0.02 22.69 14.79
C PHE A 222 1.04 22.07 13.87
N VAL A 223 1.07 20.74 13.83
CA VAL A 223 1.96 19.96 12.95
C VAL A 223 1.11 19.09 12.03
N TYR A 224 1.26 19.25 10.72
CA TYR A 224 0.83 18.25 9.75
C TYR A 224 2.03 17.38 9.38
N PHE A 225 1.86 16.07 9.42
CA PHE A 225 2.90 15.12 9.00
C PHE A 225 2.41 14.28 7.83
N GLY A 226 3.02 14.42 6.66
CA GLY A 226 2.82 13.55 5.50
C GLY A 226 3.72 12.31 5.59
N GLY A 227 3.13 11.14 5.70
CA GLY A 227 3.83 9.87 5.87
C GLY A 227 2.97 8.80 6.51
N TYR A 228 3.63 7.85 7.17
CA TYR A 228 2.96 6.68 7.73
C TYR A 228 2.98 6.65 9.26
N HIS A 229 2.20 5.74 9.82
CA HIS A 229 1.99 5.61 11.26
C HIS A 229 3.26 5.31 12.10
N PRO A 230 4.32 4.62 11.62
CA PRO A 230 5.49 4.36 12.46
C PRO A 230 6.21 5.64 12.88
N GLU A 231 6.51 6.52 11.91
CA GLU A 231 7.17 7.79 12.16
C GLU A 231 6.27 8.74 12.97
N MET A 232 4.97 8.79 12.63
CA MET A 232 4.00 9.62 13.37
C MET A 232 3.92 9.19 14.84
N GLY A 233 3.87 7.90 15.12
CA GLY A 233 3.83 7.39 16.49
C GLY A 233 5.05 7.79 17.31
N LEU A 234 6.24 7.71 16.71
CA LEU A 234 7.48 8.15 17.35
C LEU A 234 7.53 9.66 17.55
N LEU A 235 7.10 10.44 16.57
CA LEU A 235 6.99 11.91 16.68
C LEU A 235 6.08 12.31 17.83
N LEU A 236 4.90 11.70 17.93
CA LEU A 236 3.93 11.98 19.00
C LEU A 236 4.50 11.66 20.38
N ARG A 237 5.13 10.48 20.54
CA ARG A 237 5.76 10.08 21.81
C ARG A 237 6.83 11.06 22.23
N GLN A 238 7.79 11.34 21.35
CA GLN A 238 8.91 12.21 21.66
C GLN A 238 8.47 13.68 21.83
N ALA A 239 7.45 14.14 21.10
CA ALA A 239 6.86 15.46 21.30
C ALA A 239 6.33 15.61 22.73
N LYS A 240 5.59 14.60 23.23
CA LYS A 240 5.08 14.57 24.60
C LYS A 240 6.22 14.58 25.63
N GLU A 241 7.22 13.71 25.45
CA GLU A 241 8.41 13.63 26.33
C GLU A 241 9.16 14.97 26.41
N LYS A 242 9.19 15.73 25.33
CA LYS A 242 9.85 17.05 25.27
C LYS A 242 8.94 18.23 25.64
N GLY A 243 7.70 17.94 26.02
CA GLY A 243 6.73 18.98 26.41
C GLY A 243 6.33 19.91 25.24
N LEU A 244 6.28 19.39 24.03
CA LEU A 244 5.68 20.08 22.89
C LEU A 244 4.16 19.89 22.94
N THR A 245 3.41 20.99 23.01
CA THR A 245 1.94 20.99 23.14
C THR A 245 1.20 21.16 21.81
N ALA A 246 1.91 21.15 20.69
CA ALA A 246 1.32 21.25 19.35
C ALA A 246 0.33 20.10 19.07
N ARG A 247 -0.74 20.43 18.36
CA ARG A 247 -1.64 19.41 17.80
C ARG A 247 -1.00 18.76 16.56
N PHE A 248 -1.23 17.48 16.39
CA PHE A 248 -0.73 16.73 15.24
C PHE A 248 -1.88 16.24 14.38
N MET A 249 -1.67 16.24 13.08
CA MET A 249 -2.56 15.66 12.07
C MET A 249 -1.72 14.98 11.00
N GLY A 250 -2.24 13.91 10.42
CA GLY A 250 -1.64 13.25 9.25
C GLY A 250 -2.71 12.74 8.30
N PRO A 251 -2.30 12.20 7.13
CA PRO A 251 -3.18 11.58 6.15
C PRO A 251 -3.63 10.18 6.59
N GLU A 252 -4.37 9.46 5.73
CA GLU A 252 -4.84 8.10 6.03
C GLU A 252 -3.68 7.12 6.32
N GLY A 253 -2.49 7.34 5.77
CA GLY A 253 -1.30 6.52 6.05
C GLY A 253 -0.88 6.48 7.52
N VAL A 254 -1.36 7.41 8.35
CA VAL A 254 -1.17 7.37 9.81
C VAL A 254 -2.34 6.71 10.55
N GLY A 255 -3.46 6.43 9.86
CA GLY A 255 -4.71 5.91 10.45
C GLY A 255 -4.66 4.41 10.75
N ASN A 256 -3.67 3.95 11.49
CA ASN A 256 -3.52 2.56 11.90
C ASN A 256 -3.61 2.43 13.41
N ASP A 257 -4.29 1.38 13.91
CA ASP A 257 -4.51 1.15 15.34
C ASP A 257 -3.20 1.04 16.14
N SER A 258 -2.12 0.58 15.51
CA SER A 258 -0.81 0.51 16.15
C SER A 258 -0.21 1.87 16.53
N ILE A 259 -0.72 2.98 15.98
CA ILE A 259 -0.25 4.31 16.36
C ILE A 259 -0.45 4.60 17.85
N SER A 260 -1.52 4.09 18.44
CA SER A 260 -1.79 4.22 19.87
C SER A 260 -0.72 3.52 20.72
N GLN A 261 -0.26 2.35 20.27
CA GLN A 261 0.81 1.58 20.93
C GLN A 261 2.18 2.24 20.73
N LEU A 262 2.47 2.72 19.52
CA LEU A 262 3.75 3.37 19.20
C LEU A 262 3.92 4.71 19.91
N SER A 263 2.84 5.48 20.03
CA SER A 263 2.86 6.79 20.66
C SER A 263 2.85 6.73 22.20
N LEU A 264 2.45 5.59 22.80
CA LEU A 264 2.15 5.46 24.22
C LEU A 264 1.23 6.59 24.75
N ILE A 265 0.46 7.18 23.86
CA ILE A 265 -0.56 8.17 24.18
C ILE A 265 -1.85 7.39 24.38
N HIS A 266 -2.40 7.43 25.60
CA HIS A 266 -3.81 7.15 25.77
C HIS A 266 -4.54 8.27 25.03
N ILE A 267 -5.02 7.98 23.82
CA ILE A 267 -5.96 8.83 23.12
C ILE A 267 -7.21 8.76 23.98
N SER A 268 -7.51 9.83 24.75
CA SER A 268 -8.85 10.03 25.25
C SER A 268 -9.74 9.99 24.02
N GLU A 269 -10.68 9.05 24.01
CA GLU A 269 -11.61 8.89 22.87
C GLU A 269 -12.11 10.27 22.43
N PRO A 270 -12.10 10.56 21.13
CA PRO A 270 -12.86 11.70 20.66
C PRO A 270 -14.28 11.44 21.11
N THR A 271 -14.81 12.33 21.95
CA THR A 271 -16.22 12.30 22.33
C THR A 271 -17.03 12.26 21.04
N ARG A 272 -17.54 11.06 20.74
CA ARG A 272 -18.45 10.84 19.62
C ARG A 272 -19.64 11.75 19.90
N PRO A 273 -20.03 12.65 19.01
CA PRO A 273 -21.25 13.41 19.20
C PRO A 273 -22.37 12.36 19.29
N GLU A 274 -23.06 12.34 20.40
CA GLU A 274 -24.31 11.57 20.52
C GLU A 274 -25.24 12.02 19.39
N ARG A 275 -25.75 11.04 18.66
CA ARG A 275 -26.74 11.28 17.61
C ARG A 275 -28.10 11.56 18.24
#